data_4bc0a14b57634f56f8ed4853f1c20988
#
_entry.id   4bc0a14b57634f56f8ed4853f1c20988
#
_cell.length_a   1.000
_cell.length_b   1.000
_cell.length_c   1.000
_cell.angle_alpha   90.00
_cell.angle_beta   90.00
_cell.angle_gamma   90.00
#
_symmetry.space_group_name_H-M   'P 1'
#
loop_
_entity.id
_entity.type
_entity.pdbx_description
1 polymer ?
#
loop_
_entity_poly.entity_id
_entity_poly.type
_entity_poly.pdbx_seq_one_letter_code
_entity_poly.pdbx_strand_id
1 'polypeptide(L)'
;RDDVESRGLGDVYKRQIRYVSGIDQPIYPIAYIKNKIPMAKKAAVCSYTVEGRALIHTNLSMNSSVLSGLRNQPSMGRSTELTDSRISLFSAQRGKCALSGELFENAADIVCWLKTPAELGGKERYRNMILFHNRFLPLLQECPKNELKEIADTLKATKELMLKVNSLRQQAGLSAIEN
;
A
#
# COMPACT_ATOMS: atom_id res chain seq x y z
N ARG A 1 36.19 17.67 37.59
CA ARG A 1 35.60 19.03 37.82
C ARG A 1 35.19 19.70 36.49
N ASP A 2 35.83 19.33 35.36
CA ASP A 2 35.59 19.93 34.05
C ASP A 2 34.35 19.39 33.32
N ASP A 3 33.85 18.25 33.77
CA ASP A 3 32.66 17.62 33.16
C ASP A 3 31.31 18.31 33.50
N VAL A 4 31.27 19.14 34.53
CA VAL A 4 30.03 19.79 34.99
C VAL A 4 29.78 21.11 34.24
N GLU A 5 30.83 21.81 33.84
CA GLU A 5 30.70 23.09 33.11
C GLU A 5 30.34 22.90 31.62
N SER A 6 30.85 21.86 30.98
CA SER A 6 30.48 21.53 29.60
C SER A 6 29.07 21.06 29.43
N ARG A 7 28.44 20.48 30.46
CA ARG A 7 27.05 20.07 30.44
C ARG A 7 26.03 21.22 30.50
N GLY A 8 26.40 22.35 31.12
CA GLY A 8 25.49 23.46 31.32
C GLY A 8 25.11 24.22 30.05
N LEU A 9 26.09 24.62 29.26
CA LEU A 9 25.86 25.43 28.05
C LEU A 9 25.32 24.61 26.89
N GLY A 10 25.82 23.39 26.65
CA GLY A 10 25.36 22.52 25.58
C GLY A 10 23.93 22.04 25.78
N ASP A 11 23.46 21.87 27.02
CA ASP A 11 22.15 21.38 27.34
C ASP A 11 21.05 22.44 27.18
N VAL A 12 21.40 23.73 27.44
CA VAL A 12 20.50 24.88 27.23
C VAL A 12 20.19 25.05 25.75
N TYR A 13 21.20 25.04 24.90
CA TYR A 13 21.01 25.18 23.44
C TYR A 13 20.29 23.99 22.81
N LYS A 14 20.44 22.80 23.38
CA LYS A 14 19.73 21.57 22.91
C LYS A 14 18.26 21.54 23.27
N ARG A 15 17.81 22.36 24.23
CA ARG A 15 16.44 22.39 24.72
C ARG A 15 15.61 23.58 24.26
N GLN A 16 16.25 24.59 23.65
CA GLN A 16 15.56 25.81 23.21
C GLN A 16 14.81 25.59 21.89
N ILE A 17 13.53 25.86 21.91
CA ILE A 17 12.71 25.96 20.71
C ILE A 17 13.07 27.30 20.04
N ARG A 18 13.39 27.26 18.74
CA ARG A 18 13.74 28.45 17.96
C ARG A 18 12.62 28.74 16.96
N TYR A 19 12.34 30.01 16.79
CA TYR A 19 11.44 30.51 15.78
C TYR A 19 12.25 31.29 14.73
N VAL A 20 11.97 31.04 13.47
CA VAL A 20 12.56 31.77 12.35
C VAL A 20 11.56 32.82 11.90
N SER A 21 12.03 34.06 11.73
CA SER A 21 11.19 35.15 11.26
C SER A 21 10.58 34.82 9.90
N GLY A 22 9.24 34.88 9.80
CA GLY A 22 8.49 34.56 8.58
C GLY A 22 8.06 33.09 8.43
N ILE A 23 8.32 32.24 9.42
CA ILE A 23 7.87 30.83 9.44
C ILE A 23 7.11 30.58 10.73
N ASP A 24 5.84 30.19 10.63
CA ASP A 24 4.98 29.89 11.80
C ASP A 24 5.36 28.58 12.52
N GLN A 25 6.19 27.75 11.92
CA GLN A 25 6.59 26.47 12.51
C GLN A 25 7.85 26.60 13.36
N PRO A 26 7.81 26.12 14.62
CA PRO A 26 8.98 26.13 15.48
C PRO A 26 10.02 25.08 15.07
N ILE A 27 11.29 25.44 15.17
CA ILE A 27 12.39 24.49 15.07
C ILE A 27 12.62 23.86 16.44
N TYR A 28 12.32 22.58 16.56
CA TYR A 28 12.50 21.83 17.79
C TYR A 28 13.99 21.49 18.01
N PRO A 29 14.50 21.61 19.23
CA PRO A 29 15.85 21.21 19.55
C PRO A 29 16.03 19.70 19.46
N ILE A 30 17.27 19.27 19.23
CA ILE A 30 17.63 17.83 19.11
C ILE A 30 17.19 17.00 20.34
N ALA A 31 17.16 17.62 21.53
CA ALA A 31 16.72 16.96 22.76
C ALA A 31 15.25 16.49 22.72
N TYR A 32 14.42 17.03 21.85
CA TYR A 32 13.03 16.59 21.66
C TYR A 32 12.91 15.38 20.73
N ILE A 33 13.98 15.02 20.02
CA ILE A 33 14.00 13.83 19.16
C ILE A 33 14.06 12.61 20.06
N LYS A 34 12.94 11.88 20.12
CA LYS A 34 12.91 10.58 20.81
C LYS A 34 13.70 9.57 19.98
N ASN A 35 14.87 9.20 20.45
CA ASN A 35 15.63 8.10 19.85
C ASN A 35 14.88 6.78 20.14
N LYS A 36 14.29 6.18 19.11
CA LYS A 36 13.77 4.82 19.22
C LYS A 36 14.90 3.88 18.89
N ILE A 37 15.18 2.97 19.81
CA ILE A 37 16.09 1.85 19.52
C ILE A 37 15.55 1.15 18.28
N PRO A 38 16.34 1.06 17.17
CA PRO A 38 15.92 0.35 16.00
C PRO A 38 15.59 -1.09 16.41
N MET A 39 14.49 -1.64 15.86
CA MET A 39 14.15 -3.05 16.10
C MET A 39 15.39 -3.88 15.80
N ALA A 40 15.87 -4.62 16.81
CA ALA A 40 17.02 -5.51 16.66
C ALA A 40 16.68 -6.56 15.58
N LYS A 41 17.19 -6.37 14.35
CA LYS A 41 17.06 -7.35 13.30
C LYS A 41 17.96 -8.52 13.69
N LYS A 42 17.41 -9.74 13.69
CA LYS A 42 18.23 -10.94 13.81
C LYS A 42 19.29 -10.91 12.71
N ALA A 43 20.54 -11.17 13.03
CA ALA A 43 21.65 -11.14 12.06
C ALA A 43 21.39 -12.02 10.81
N ALA A 44 20.63 -13.10 10.99
CA ALA A 44 20.20 -13.96 9.90
C ALA A 44 19.24 -13.27 8.90
N VAL A 45 18.51 -12.20 9.32
CA VAL A 45 17.55 -11.50 8.46
C VAL A 45 18.27 -10.38 7.73
N CYS A 46 18.84 -10.69 6.58
CA CYS A 46 19.59 -9.74 5.76
C CYS A 46 19.23 -9.87 4.27
N SER A 47 19.42 -8.78 3.51
CA SER A 47 19.14 -8.78 2.07
C SER A 47 20.26 -9.39 1.21
N TYR A 48 21.39 -9.72 1.80
CA TYR A 48 22.58 -10.15 1.08
C TYR A 48 22.69 -11.68 0.89
N THR A 49 22.04 -12.47 1.74
CA THR A 49 21.99 -13.94 1.63
C THR A 49 20.64 -14.41 1.12
N VAL A 50 20.60 -15.59 0.47
CA VAL A 50 19.34 -16.17 -0.03
C VAL A 50 18.41 -16.50 1.13
N GLU A 51 18.93 -17.08 2.20
CA GLU A 51 18.20 -17.43 3.43
C GLU A 51 17.68 -16.19 4.13
N GLY A 52 18.49 -15.12 4.20
CA GLY A 52 18.09 -13.86 4.81
C GLY A 52 16.95 -13.18 4.06
N ARG A 53 16.97 -13.19 2.72
CA ARG A 53 15.85 -12.70 1.89
C ARG A 53 14.59 -13.52 2.11
N ALA A 54 14.70 -14.85 2.16
CA ALA A 54 13.55 -15.72 2.44
C ALA A 54 12.94 -15.39 3.81
N LEU A 55 13.75 -15.17 4.84
CA LEU A 55 13.29 -14.78 6.19
C LEU A 55 12.60 -13.40 6.20
N ILE A 56 13.09 -12.44 5.42
CA ILE A 56 12.42 -11.15 5.27
C ILE A 56 11.01 -11.35 4.69
N HIS A 57 10.89 -12.14 3.64
CA HIS A 57 9.60 -12.39 2.99
C HIS A 57 8.64 -13.21 3.86
N THR A 58 9.15 -14.18 4.61
CA THR A 58 8.35 -14.97 5.57
C THR A 58 7.75 -14.07 6.66
N ASN A 59 8.53 -13.13 7.19
CA ASN A 59 8.04 -12.19 8.20
C ASN A 59 6.98 -11.23 7.65
N LEU A 60 7.00 -10.94 6.36
CA LEU A 60 6.00 -10.10 5.70
C LEU A 60 4.72 -10.87 5.37
N SER A 61 4.68 -12.18 5.58
CA SER A 61 3.55 -13.06 5.23
C SER A 61 3.10 -12.91 3.77
N MET A 62 4.04 -12.61 2.86
CA MET A 62 3.80 -12.41 1.44
C MET A 62 4.43 -13.53 0.62
N ASN A 63 3.75 -13.94 -0.44
CA ASN A 63 4.30 -14.91 -1.37
C ASN A 63 5.39 -14.26 -2.25
N SER A 64 6.64 -14.64 -2.04
CA SER A 64 7.79 -14.10 -2.77
C SER A 64 7.78 -14.46 -4.26
N SER A 65 7.20 -15.61 -4.64
CA SER A 65 7.08 -16.02 -6.05
C SER A 65 6.13 -15.11 -6.80
N VAL A 66 5.00 -14.72 -6.19
CA VAL A 66 4.03 -13.78 -6.75
C VAL A 66 4.65 -12.39 -6.90
N LEU A 67 5.41 -11.93 -5.90
CA LEU A 67 6.11 -10.65 -5.97
C LEU A 67 7.14 -10.63 -7.12
N SER A 68 7.91 -11.72 -7.27
CA SER A 68 8.84 -11.88 -8.40
C SER A 68 8.10 -11.91 -9.74
N GLY A 69 6.97 -12.61 -9.82
CA GLY A 69 6.11 -12.63 -10.99
C GLY A 69 5.59 -11.24 -11.38
N LEU A 70 5.12 -10.45 -10.39
CA LEU A 70 4.68 -9.06 -10.61
C LEU A 70 5.80 -8.16 -11.13
N ARG A 71 7.02 -8.33 -10.59
CA ARG A 71 8.19 -7.56 -10.99
C ARG A 71 8.62 -7.87 -12.41
N ASN A 72 8.52 -9.14 -12.81
CA ASN A 72 8.94 -9.61 -14.14
C ASN A 72 7.86 -9.47 -15.22
N GLN A 73 6.64 -9.07 -14.85
CA GLN A 73 5.60 -8.80 -15.85
C GLN A 73 6.00 -7.63 -16.73
N PRO A 74 5.93 -7.78 -18.06
CA PRO A 74 6.27 -6.70 -18.99
C PRO A 74 5.36 -5.49 -18.76
N SER A 75 5.97 -4.32 -18.77
CA SER A 75 5.26 -3.03 -18.60
C SER A 75 4.64 -2.53 -19.91
N MET A 76 4.25 -3.41 -20.83
CA MET A 76 3.75 -3.05 -22.17
C MET A 76 2.70 -1.95 -22.10
N GLY A 77 3.07 -0.74 -22.54
CA GLY A 77 2.18 0.43 -22.60
C GLY A 77 1.74 1.03 -21.27
N ARG A 78 2.28 0.57 -20.13
CA ARG A 78 1.96 1.09 -18.80
C ARG A 78 3.00 2.13 -18.36
N SER A 79 2.55 3.14 -17.63
CA SER A 79 3.47 4.12 -17.04
C SER A 79 4.40 3.47 -16.00
N THR A 80 5.61 4.02 -15.84
CA THR A 80 6.55 3.59 -14.81
C THR A 80 5.92 3.73 -13.41
N GLU A 81 5.17 4.82 -13.19
CA GLU A 81 4.47 5.10 -11.94
C GLU A 81 3.44 4.01 -11.58
N LEU A 82 2.72 3.50 -12.58
CA LEU A 82 1.77 2.40 -12.39
C LEU A 82 2.49 1.09 -12.02
N THR A 83 3.63 0.82 -12.66
CA THR A 83 4.41 -0.39 -12.39
C THR A 83 4.97 -0.39 -10.98
N ASP A 84 5.55 0.72 -10.52
CA ASP A 84 6.10 0.88 -9.17
C ASP A 84 5.00 0.87 -8.11
N SER A 85 3.88 1.55 -8.39
CA SER A 85 2.72 1.57 -7.50
C SER A 85 2.14 0.18 -7.30
N ARG A 86 2.13 -0.67 -8.31
CA ARG A 86 1.62 -2.04 -8.23
C ARG A 86 2.41 -2.90 -7.24
N ILE A 87 3.74 -2.81 -7.26
CA ILE A 87 4.61 -3.52 -6.32
C ILE A 87 4.41 -2.98 -4.89
N SER A 88 4.34 -1.67 -4.76
CA SER A 88 4.12 -1.00 -3.48
C SER A 88 2.75 -1.35 -2.88
N LEU A 89 1.70 -1.41 -3.70
CA LEU A 89 0.36 -1.83 -3.30
C LEU A 89 0.32 -3.29 -2.86
N PHE A 90 0.98 -4.19 -3.60
CA PHE A 90 1.09 -5.60 -3.21
C PHE A 90 1.70 -5.76 -1.82
N SER A 91 2.75 -5.01 -1.54
CA SER A 91 3.39 -4.99 -0.22
C SER A 91 2.47 -4.39 0.86
N ALA A 92 1.79 -3.28 0.58
CA ALA A 92 0.87 -2.63 1.51
C ALA A 92 -0.36 -3.50 1.82
N GLN A 93 -0.88 -4.21 0.84
CA GLN A 93 -1.99 -5.16 0.98
C GLN A 93 -1.54 -6.53 1.54
N ARG A 94 -0.23 -6.69 1.85
CA ARG A 94 0.36 -7.94 2.36
C ARG A 94 0.07 -9.14 1.45
N GLY A 95 0.12 -8.93 0.14
CA GLY A 95 -0.17 -9.98 -0.84
C GLY A 95 -1.62 -10.46 -0.84
N LYS A 96 -2.57 -9.66 -0.34
CA LYS A 96 -4.00 -9.99 -0.27
C LYS A 96 -4.82 -9.17 -1.24
N CYS A 97 -5.86 -9.80 -1.76
CA CYS A 97 -6.90 -9.13 -2.55
C CYS A 97 -7.64 -8.11 -1.67
N ALA A 98 -7.80 -6.88 -2.13
CA ALA A 98 -8.48 -5.85 -1.36
C ALA A 98 -9.98 -6.12 -1.20
N LEU A 99 -10.60 -6.84 -2.13
CA LEU A 99 -12.03 -7.17 -2.11
C LEU A 99 -12.31 -8.36 -1.20
N SER A 100 -11.70 -9.53 -1.48
CA SER A 100 -11.97 -10.78 -0.75
C SER A 100 -11.08 -10.98 0.48
N GLY A 101 -9.93 -10.31 0.56
CA GLY A 101 -8.95 -10.55 1.64
C GLY A 101 -8.12 -11.83 1.48
N GLU A 102 -8.34 -12.61 0.42
CA GLU A 102 -7.58 -13.82 0.11
C GLU A 102 -6.18 -13.50 -0.38
N LEU A 103 -5.25 -14.40 -0.14
CA LEU A 103 -3.88 -14.28 -0.64
C LEU A 103 -3.86 -14.50 -2.16
N PHE A 104 -3.02 -13.73 -2.84
CA PHE A 104 -2.74 -13.98 -4.25
C PHE A 104 -1.81 -15.18 -4.40
N GLU A 105 -2.20 -16.10 -5.25
CA GLU A 105 -1.40 -17.30 -5.58
C GLU A 105 -0.54 -17.09 -6.82
N ASN A 106 -1.06 -16.36 -7.82
CA ASN A 106 -0.38 -16.09 -9.07
C ASN A 106 -0.35 -14.59 -9.38
N ALA A 107 0.75 -14.13 -9.97
CA ALA A 107 0.89 -12.75 -10.40
C ALA A 107 -0.05 -12.39 -11.58
N ALA A 108 -0.42 -13.39 -12.40
CA ALA A 108 -1.33 -13.21 -13.53
C ALA A 108 -2.78 -12.89 -13.10
N ASP A 109 -3.16 -13.33 -11.90
CA ASP A 109 -4.53 -13.12 -11.39
C ASP A 109 -4.71 -11.74 -10.75
N ILE A 110 -3.65 -10.93 -10.69
CA ILE A 110 -3.66 -9.62 -10.05
C ILE A 110 -4.00 -8.54 -11.05
N VAL A 111 -5.10 -7.86 -10.80
CA VAL A 111 -5.50 -6.65 -11.54
C VAL A 111 -5.21 -5.43 -10.70
N CYS A 112 -4.52 -4.46 -11.31
CA CYS A 112 -4.36 -3.12 -10.76
C CYS A 112 -5.44 -2.22 -11.37
N TRP A 113 -6.29 -1.65 -10.52
CA TRP A 113 -7.45 -0.87 -10.92
C TRP A 113 -7.38 0.55 -10.37
N LEU A 114 -7.82 1.52 -11.17
CA LEU A 114 -8.00 2.90 -10.73
C LEU A 114 -9.37 3.05 -10.06
N LYS A 115 -9.41 3.46 -8.80
CA LYS A 115 -10.66 3.72 -8.07
C LYS A 115 -11.49 4.78 -8.76
N THR A 116 -10.84 5.87 -9.16
CA THR A 116 -11.42 6.92 -10.00
C THR A 116 -10.78 6.82 -11.38
N PRO A 117 -11.54 6.54 -12.45
CA PRO A 117 -11.04 6.47 -13.81
C PRO A 117 -10.44 7.78 -14.30
N ALA A 118 -9.57 7.71 -15.31
CA ALA A 118 -8.96 8.89 -15.92
C ALA A 118 -10.00 9.84 -16.52
N GLU A 119 -11.10 9.32 -17.04
CA GLU A 119 -12.23 10.05 -17.61
C GLU A 119 -12.92 10.96 -16.58
N LEU A 120 -12.92 10.55 -15.31
CA LEU A 120 -13.43 11.33 -14.18
C LEU A 120 -12.33 12.15 -13.48
N GLY A 121 -11.17 12.36 -14.14
CA GLY A 121 -10.05 13.13 -13.61
C GLY A 121 -9.14 12.35 -12.66
N GLY A 122 -9.30 11.04 -12.55
CA GLY A 122 -8.42 10.16 -11.77
C GLY A 122 -7.02 10.11 -12.38
N LYS A 123 -6.01 10.17 -11.51
CA LYS A 123 -4.60 10.05 -11.92
C LYS A 123 -4.04 8.69 -11.51
N GLU A 124 -3.05 8.19 -12.26
CA GLU A 124 -2.30 6.97 -11.95
C GLU A 124 -1.38 7.17 -10.73
N ARG A 125 -1.97 7.48 -9.58
CA ARG A 125 -1.24 7.64 -8.33
C ARG A 125 -1.52 6.48 -7.39
N TYR A 126 -0.55 6.10 -6.59
CA TYR A 126 -0.65 5.04 -5.60
C TYR A 126 -1.95 5.06 -4.79
N ARG A 127 -2.41 6.24 -4.33
CA ARG A 127 -3.64 6.38 -3.53
C ARG A 127 -4.92 6.09 -4.30
N ASN A 128 -4.89 6.28 -5.64
CA ASN A 128 -6.02 6.03 -6.52
C ASN A 128 -6.05 4.60 -7.07
N MET A 129 -5.11 3.77 -6.70
CA MET A 129 -4.98 2.40 -7.19
C MET A 129 -5.35 1.39 -6.12
N ILE A 130 -5.75 0.19 -6.57
CA ILE A 130 -6.09 -0.96 -5.74
C ILE A 130 -5.78 -2.25 -6.48
N LEU A 131 -5.36 -3.30 -5.76
CA LEU A 131 -5.14 -4.62 -6.32
C LEU A 131 -6.23 -5.58 -5.88
N PHE A 132 -6.78 -6.31 -6.84
CA PHE A 132 -7.74 -7.37 -6.58
C PHE A 132 -7.61 -8.51 -7.60
N HIS A 133 -8.27 -9.65 -7.33
CA HIS A 133 -8.29 -10.81 -8.22
C HIS A 133 -9.07 -10.52 -9.51
N ASN A 134 -8.54 -10.96 -10.63
CA ASN A 134 -9.14 -10.83 -11.97
C ASN A 134 -10.59 -11.31 -12.02
N ARG A 135 -10.96 -12.32 -11.25
CA ARG A 135 -12.35 -12.86 -11.18
C ARG A 135 -13.40 -11.81 -10.78
N PHE A 136 -12.99 -10.72 -10.07
CA PHE A 136 -13.88 -9.63 -9.67
C PHE A 136 -13.96 -8.49 -10.68
N LEU A 137 -13.16 -8.54 -11.75
CA LEU A 137 -13.14 -7.50 -12.77
C LEU A 137 -14.50 -7.25 -13.42
N PRO A 138 -15.30 -8.28 -13.76
CA PRO A 138 -16.63 -8.09 -14.35
C PRO A 138 -17.58 -7.31 -13.43
N LEU A 139 -17.45 -7.41 -12.10
CA LEU A 139 -18.27 -6.66 -11.15
C LEU A 139 -17.97 -5.15 -11.14
N LEU A 140 -16.81 -4.72 -11.64
CA LEU A 140 -16.38 -3.33 -11.69
C LEU A 140 -16.49 -2.70 -13.08
N GLN A 141 -16.92 -3.47 -14.07
CA GLN A 141 -17.20 -3.00 -15.43
C GLN A 141 -18.68 -2.64 -15.61
N GLU A 142 -18.98 -1.92 -16.69
CA GLU A 142 -20.35 -1.68 -17.11
C GLU A 142 -20.94 -2.99 -17.68
N CYS A 143 -21.86 -3.57 -16.96
CA CYS A 143 -22.63 -4.73 -17.38
C CYS A 143 -24.12 -4.54 -17.05
N PRO A 144 -25.03 -5.20 -17.76
CA PRO A 144 -26.45 -5.23 -17.42
C PRO A 144 -26.67 -5.73 -15.99
N LYS A 145 -27.63 -5.12 -15.28
CA LYS A 145 -27.92 -5.45 -13.87
C LYS A 145 -28.17 -6.94 -13.61
N ASN A 146 -28.79 -7.63 -14.55
CA ASN A 146 -29.10 -9.07 -14.43
C ASN A 146 -27.82 -9.91 -14.46
N GLU A 147 -26.89 -9.63 -15.37
CA GLU A 147 -25.59 -10.31 -15.46
C GLU A 147 -24.74 -10.06 -14.20
N LEU A 148 -24.78 -8.84 -13.66
CA LEU A 148 -24.04 -8.52 -12.44
C LEU A 148 -24.51 -9.33 -11.24
N LYS A 149 -25.82 -9.61 -11.13
CA LYS A 149 -26.36 -10.48 -10.08
C LYS A 149 -25.92 -11.93 -10.26
N GLU A 150 -26.01 -12.45 -11.46
CA GLU A 150 -25.55 -13.82 -11.77
C GLU A 150 -24.05 -14.01 -11.48
N ILE A 151 -23.23 -13.00 -11.83
CA ILE A 151 -21.79 -13.02 -11.54
C ILE A 151 -21.55 -12.96 -10.02
N ALA A 152 -22.26 -12.11 -9.30
CA ALA A 152 -22.15 -12.00 -7.84
C ALA A 152 -22.55 -13.31 -7.15
N ASP A 153 -23.61 -13.97 -7.59
CA ASP A 153 -24.07 -15.26 -7.07
C ASP A 153 -23.08 -16.38 -7.39
N THR A 154 -22.54 -16.42 -8.61
CA THR A 154 -21.51 -17.38 -9.02
C THR A 154 -20.24 -17.25 -8.19
N LEU A 155 -19.85 -16.03 -7.86
CA LEU A 155 -18.68 -15.74 -7.02
C LEU A 155 -18.95 -15.89 -5.52
N LYS A 156 -20.19 -16.25 -5.13
CA LYS A 156 -20.63 -16.32 -3.73
C LYS A 156 -20.23 -15.06 -2.94
N ALA A 157 -20.53 -13.90 -3.54
CA ALA A 157 -20.12 -12.64 -2.99
C ALA A 157 -20.75 -12.39 -1.61
N THR A 158 -19.93 -12.24 -0.59
CA THR A 158 -20.37 -11.88 0.76
C THR A 158 -20.90 -10.44 0.81
N LYS A 159 -21.78 -10.13 1.77
CA LYS A 159 -22.28 -8.76 1.96
C LYS A 159 -21.15 -7.72 2.09
N GLU A 160 -20.07 -8.07 2.78
CA GLU A 160 -18.92 -7.19 2.94
C GLU A 160 -18.18 -6.94 1.61
N LEU A 161 -18.04 -7.98 0.78
CA LEU A 161 -17.45 -7.84 -0.55
C LEU A 161 -18.31 -6.94 -1.43
N MET A 162 -19.64 -7.13 -1.42
CA MET A 162 -20.58 -6.31 -2.19
C MET A 162 -20.55 -4.83 -1.75
N LEU A 163 -20.42 -4.54 -0.47
CA LEU A 163 -20.24 -3.17 0.02
C LEU A 163 -18.98 -2.53 -0.54
N LYS A 164 -17.86 -3.27 -0.54
CA LYS A 164 -16.60 -2.77 -1.12
C LYS A 164 -16.70 -2.57 -2.63
N VAL A 165 -17.30 -3.51 -3.34
CA VAL A 165 -17.55 -3.40 -4.79
C VAL A 165 -18.42 -2.18 -5.10
N ASN A 166 -19.53 -1.99 -4.39
CA ASN A 166 -20.41 -0.85 -4.59
C ASN A 166 -19.73 0.49 -4.29
N SER A 167 -18.88 0.54 -3.27
CA SER A 167 -18.06 1.72 -2.99
C SER A 167 -17.10 2.06 -4.15
N LEU A 168 -16.46 1.06 -4.74
CA LEU A 168 -15.56 1.25 -5.89
C LEU A 168 -16.35 1.64 -7.15
N ARG A 169 -17.52 1.04 -7.37
CA ARG A 169 -18.41 1.39 -8.48
C ARG A 169 -18.86 2.85 -8.40
N GLN A 170 -19.24 3.32 -7.21
CA GLN A 170 -19.58 4.74 -6.99
C GLN A 170 -18.41 5.67 -7.31
N GLN A 171 -17.19 5.33 -6.86
CA GLN A 171 -15.99 6.10 -7.17
C GLN A 171 -15.65 6.11 -8.66
N ALA A 172 -16.03 5.05 -9.37
CA ALA A 172 -15.90 4.93 -10.83
C ALA A 172 -17.06 5.55 -11.60
N GLY A 173 -18.06 6.15 -10.94
CA GLY A 173 -19.24 6.72 -11.59
C GLY A 173 -20.27 5.70 -12.05
N LEU A 174 -20.15 4.43 -11.62
CA LEU A 174 -21.06 3.35 -11.99
C LEU A 174 -22.21 3.19 -10.98
N SER A 175 -23.34 2.66 -11.45
CA SER A 175 -24.47 2.35 -10.58
C SER A 175 -24.14 1.24 -9.58
N ALA A 176 -24.64 1.34 -8.34
CA ALA A 176 -24.52 0.29 -7.34
C ALA A 176 -25.30 -0.96 -7.77
N ILE A 177 -24.80 -2.13 -7.35
CA ILE A 177 -25.48 -3.41 -7.53
C ILE A 177 -26.43 -3.58 -6.34
N GLU A 178 -27.72 -3.65 -6.62
CA GLU A 178 -28.74 -3.92 -5.61
C GLU A 178 -28.70 -5.39 -5.22
N ASN A 179 -28.67 -5.65 -3.92
CA ASN A 179 -28.77 -7.00 -3.35
C ASN A 179 -30.16 -7.59 -3.52
#